data_79a4bffef3f3c95f78889b9ffcaed3bc
#
_entry.id   79a4bffef3f3c95f78889b9ffcaed3bc
#
_cell.length_a   1.000
_cell.length_b   1.000
_cell.length_c   1.000
_cell.angle_alpha   90.00
_cell.angle_beta   90.00
_cell.angle_gamma   90.00
#
_symmetry.space_group_name_H-M   'P 1'
#
loop_
_entity.id
_entity.type
_entity.pdbx_description
1 polymer ?
#
loop_
_entity_poly.entity_id
_entity_poly.type
_entity_poly.pdbx_seq_one_letter_code
_entity_poly.pdbx_strand_id
1 'polypeptide(L)'
;MKALFFLLFCTVVLAQPKPGYWQQHVSYTMDVAIDVKAFRYTGTQDLIYTNKSPDTLKRVFYHLYFNAFQPNSEMDVRSRSIVDPDVRVGARIEKLSTDEIGYLNATTLHQDGVSLSFQEEETLLVVPLATPLVPGASTTLTMRFEGQVPKQIRRSGRNSEEGVALSMTQWYPKLAEYDHEGWHTNPYIGREFHGVWGDFDVKLTLDKRYVVGGTGYLQNPAEVGHGYAEKMKKTKGKTLTWHFVAPNVHDFAWAADPDYIHDTLEADSGVTLHFFYKNNPKIIENWKRLQPDTAKLLSFFNNAIGPYPYKQYTVLQGGDGGMEYAMCTLITGERTYPSLYGVTSHELAHSWFQHVLAFNESKYAWMDEGFAVFLDALGEQSLNGNMAAFAPAYEDYRQVVADGLEEPLTTHADRFDTNTAYRTGSYDKGAVFLSQLAYVIGPEAVIKSLRLFYKEFAFTHPTPNDFKRIAEKASGIQLEWYLNDWTRTTNVIDYNIKSVTNKGAQTEVVLERVGGMGMPIDLGVLYKNGEQAVHYIPLQMMFGEKPPLAGISNWAVEEDWAWARPIYTLLIDAPLEEISQLRIDPTGLMADIDLSNNVFENTK
;
A
#
# COMPACT_ATOMS: atom_id res chain seq x y z
N MET A 1 32.30 -2.89 49.01
CA MET A 1 31.23 -2.18 48.26
C MET A 1 30.95 -2.97 46.99
N LYS A 2 29.85 -3.73 46.93
CA LYS A 2 29.41 -4.46 45.75
C LYS A 2 28.42 -3.55 44.99
N ALA A 3 28.77 -3.11 43.79
CA ALA A 3 27.89 -2.37 42.91
C ALA A 3 26.87 -3.34 42.28
N LEU A 4 25.61 -3.11 42.57
CA LEU A 4 24.48 -3.83 41.99
C LEU A 4 24.12 -3.12 40.66
N PHE A 5 24.40 -3.75 39.52
CA PHE A 5 23.94 -3.29 38.22
C PHE A 5 22.46 -3.69 38.03
N PHE A 6 21.57 -2.72 38.07
CA PHE A 6 20.19 -2.89 37.64
C PHE A 6 20.15 -2.81 36.10
N LEU A 7 19.94 -3.95 35.46
CA LEU A 7 19.52 -4.00 34.05
C LEU A 7 18.04 -3.59 33.97
N LEU A 8 17.78 -2.36 33.50
CA LEU A 8 16.45 -1.96 33.07
C LEU A 8 16.12 -2.71 31.78
N PHE A 9 15.32 -3.76 31.89
CA PHE A 9 14.60 -4.30 30.73
C PHE A 9 13.49 -3.31 30.38
N CYS A 10 13.68 -2.51 29.33
CA CYS A 10 12.57 -1.86 28.64
C CYS A 10 11.72 -2.94 27.96
N THR A 11 10.69 -3.42 28.63
CA THR A 11 9.62 -4.16 27.99
C THR A 11 8.90 -3.17 27.06
N VAL A 12 9.10 -3.30 25.76
CA VAL A 12 8.22 -2.72 24.77
C VAL A 12 6.86 -3.37 25.00
N VAL A 13 5.95 -2.65 25.61
CA VAL A 13 4.54 -3.06 25.69
C VAL A 13 4.00 -2.89 24.29
N LEU A 14 4.07 -3.96 23.48
CA LEU A 14 3.30 -4.05 22.24
C LEU A 14 1.83 -3.92 22.65
N ALA A 15 1.14 -2.95 22.05
CA ALA A 15 -0.29 -2.81 22.23
C ALA A 15 -0.93 -4.18 21.93
N GLN A 16 -1.76 -4.69 22.84
CA GLN A 16 -2.43 -5.97 22.64
C GLN A 16 -3.44 -5.78 21.50
N PRO A 17 -3.36 -6.58 20.44
CA PRO A 17 -4.42 -6.62 19.43
C PRO A 17 -5.76 -6.95 20.10
N LYS A 18 -6.87 -6.71 19.38
CA LYS A 18 -8.25 -7.01 19.84
C LYS A 18 -8.32 -8.32 20.63
N PRO A 19 -9.18 -8.43 21.64
CA PRO A 19 -9.47 -9.71 22.27
C PRO A 19 -9.84 -10.76 21.21
N GLY A 20 -9.11 -11.88 21.19
CA GLY A 20 -9.29 -12.95 20.20
C GLY A 20 -8.55 -12.75 18.88
N TYR A 21 -7.77 -11.68 18.69
CA TYR A 21 -6.89 -11.54 17.53
C TYR A 21 -5.73 -12.55 17.60
N TRP A 22 -5.47 -13.19 16.49
CA TRP A 22 -4.31 -14.05 16.26
C TRP A 22 -3.82 -13.86 14.82
N GLN A 23 -2.57 -14.11 14.59
CA GLN A 23 -1.95 -14.19 13.27
C GLN A 23 -0.85 -15.24 13.32
N GLN A 24 -0.56 -15.85 12.19
CA GLN A 24 0.50 -16.83 12.07
C GLN A 24 1.89 -16.20 12.22
N HIS A 25 2.90 -17.03 12.40
CA HIS A 25 4.28 -16.60 12.44
C HIS A 25 5.19 -17.63 11.76
N VAL A 26 6.14 -17.12 10.99
CA VAL A 26 7.13 -17.91 10.28
C VAL A 26 8.55 -17.48 10.65
N SER A 27 9.51 -18.43 10.57
CA SER A 27 10.92 -18.09 10.58
C SER A 27 11.59 -18.84 9.44
N TYR A 28 12.09 -18.11 8.46
CA TYR A 28 12.77 -18.64 7.27
C TYR A 28 14.28 -18.61 7.46
N THR A 29 14.93 -19.75 7.20
CA THR A 29 16.38 -19.82 6.96
C THR A 29 16.59 -20.34 5.54
N MET A 30 17.19 -19.54 4.68
CA MET A 30 17.40 -19.87 3.26
C MET A 30 18.86 -19.76 2.87
N ASP A 31 19.35 -20.75 2.11
CA ASP A 31 20.68 -20.72 1.48
C ASP A 31 20.51 -21.00 -0.01
N VAL A 32 20.85 -20.00 -0.84
CA VAL A 32 20.52 -19.99 -2.27
C VAL A 32 21.76 -19.70 -3.10
N ALA A 33 22.02 -20.55 -4.09
CA ALA A 33 23.07 -20.40 -5.07
C ALA A 33 22.49 -20.02 -6.44
N ILE A 34 22.97 -18.90 -7.01
CA ILE A 34 22.46 -18.33 -8.24
C ILE A 34 23.52 -18.43 -9.35
N ASP A 35 23.19 -19.08 -10.45
CA ASP A 35 23.95 -19.02 -11.69
C ASP A 35 23.47 -17.83 -12.54
N VAL A 36 24.18 -16.73 -12.45
CA VAL A 36 23.85 -15.48 -13.16
C VAL A 36 24.06 -15.56 -14.70
N LYS A 37 24.59 -16.66 -15.22
CA LYS A 37 24.75 -16.91 -16.67
C LYS A 37 23.57 -17.71 -17.22
N ALA A 38 23.18 -18.75 -16.48
CA ALA A 38 22.03 -19.58 -16.82
C ALA A 38 20.71 -18.97 -16.31
N PHE A 39 20.77 -17.96 -15.41
CA PHE A 39 19.63 -17.36 -14.73
C PHE A 39 18.79 -18.41 -13.99
N ARG A 40 19.47 -19.38 -13.40
CA ARG A 40 18.90 -20.44 -12.59
C ARG A 40 19.46 -20.39 -11.19
N TYR A 41 18.67 -20.88 -10.25
CA TYR A 41 19.10 -20.97 -8.85
C TYR A 41 18.59 -22.23 -8.20
N THR A 42 19.29 -22.66 -7.17
CA THR A 42 18.87 -23.75 -6.28
C THR A 42 18.95 -23.25 -4.86
N GLY A 43 18.03 -23.69 -4.02
CA GLY A 43 17.99 -23.28 -2.63
C GLY A 43 17.56 -24.38 -1.69
N THR A 44 17.93 -24.17 -0.43
CA THR A 44 17.33 -24.85 0.71
C THR A 44 16.55 -23.84 1.55
N GLN A 45 15.43 -24.27 2.09
CA GLN A 45 14.58 -23.49 2.96
C GLN A 45 14.23 -24.33 4.19
N ASP A 46 14.63 -23.87 5.36
CA ASP A 46 14.11 -24.35 6.64
C ASP A 46 13.10 -23.31 7.15
N LEU A 47 11.84 -23.71 7.23
CA LEU A 47 10.74 -22.88 7.67
C LEU A 47 10.19 -23.40 8.98
N ILE A 48 10.31 -22.63 10.05
CA ILE A 48 9.58 -22.90 11.29
C ILE A 48 8.23 -22.20 11.19
N TYR A 49 7.15 -22.97 11.20
CA TYR A 49 5.76 -22.47 11.16
C TYR A 49 5.08 -22.69 12.50
N THR A 50 4.59 -21.61 13.10
CA THR A 50 3.86 -21.65 14.38
C THR A 50 2.39 -21.37 14.15
N ASN A 51 1.55 -22.36 14.42
CA ASN A 51 0.10 -22.24 14.32
C ASN A 51 -0.47 -21.49 15.53
N LYS A 52 -0.77 -20.22 15.38
CA LYS A 52 -1.42 -19.41 16.41
C LYS A 52 -2.93 -19.35 16.29
N SER A 53 -3.51 -20.05 15.28
CA SER A 53 -4.95 -20.14 15.12
C SER A 53 -5.59 -21.08 16.14
N PRO A 54 -6.91 -21.02 16.35
CA PRO A 54 -7.65 -22.00 17.15
C PRO A 54 -7.85 -23.35 16.44
N ASP A 55 -7.45 -23.46 15.17
CA ASP A 55 -7.71 -24.60 14.32
C ASP A 55 -6.54 -25.59 14.25
N THR A 56 -6.83 -26.86 14.02
CA THR A 56 -5.80 -27.87 13.70
C THR A 56 -5.59 -27.90 12.19
N LEU A 57 -4.39 -27.53 11.74
CA LEU A 57 -4.02 -27.49 10.34
C LEU A 57 -3.56 -28.87 9.87
N LYS A 58 -4.20 -29.40 8.81
CA LYS A 58 -3.88 -30.72 8.22
C LYS A 58 -3.09 -30.62 6.93
N ARG A 59 -2.94 -29.40 6.39
CA ARG A 59 -2.20 -29.08 5.18
C ARG A 59 -1.69 -27.65 5.28
N VAL A 60 -0.69 -27.33 4.47
CA VAL A 60 -0.21 -25.98 4.21
C VAL A 60 -0.16 -25.75 2.71
N PHE A 61 -0.09 -24.47 2.32
CA PHE A 61 0.04 -24.06 0.93
C PHE A 61 1.25 -23.16 0.79
N TYR A 62 1.91 -23.24 -0.37
CA TYR A 62 2.95 -22.27 -0.74
C TYR A 62 2.59 -21.62 -2.07
N HIS A 63 2.97 -20.39 -2.23
CA HIS A 63 2.96 -19.68 -3.52
C HIS A 63 4.28 -19.95 -4.26
N LEU A 64 4.16 -20.28 -5.54
CA LEU A 64 5.25 -20.50 -6.50
C LEU A 64 5.11 -19.45 -7.61
N TYR A 65 5.31 -18.18 -7.28
CA TYR A 65 4.94 -17.05 -8.13
C TYR A 65 5.58 -17.05 -9.52
N PHE A 66 6.83 -17.56 -9.67
CA PHE A 66 7.50 -17.59 -10.96
C PHE A 66 6.80 -18.46 -12.00
N ASN A 67 5.97 -19.43 -11.56
CA ASN A 67 5.19 -20.28 -12.46
C ASN A 67 4.13 -19.51 -13.26
N ALA A 68 3.76 -18.29 -12.82
CA ALA A 68 2.90 -17.40 -13.59
C ALA A 68 3.53 -16.91 -14.90
N PHE A 69 4.88 -16.92 -15.01
CA PHE A 69 5.58 -16.49 -16.21
C PHE A 69 5.81 -17.64 -17.19
N GLN A 70 4.75 -18.41 -17.45
CA GLN A 70 4.75 -19.51 -18.42
C GLN A 70 3.60 -19.35 -19.42
N PRO A 71 3.78 -19.68 -20.69
CA PRO A 71 2.71 -19.68 -21.66
C PRO A 71 1.53 -20.54 -21.18
N ASN A 72 0.33 -19.99 -21.29
CA ASN A 72 -0.96 -20.53 -20.83
C ASN A 72 -1.15 -20.60 -19.30
N SER A 73 -0.30 -19.94 -18.51
CA SER A 73 -0.61 -19.70 -17.09
C SER A 73 -1.88 -18.86 -16.93
N GLU A 74 -2.51 -18.90 -15.74
CA GLU A 74 -3.67 -18.02 -15.46
C GLU A 74 -3.32 -16.54 -15.65
N MET A 75 -2.11 -16.11 -15.27
CA MET A 75 -1.63 -14.76 -15.51
C MET A 75 -1.54 -14.43 -17.01
N ASP A 76 -0.99 -15.34 -17.83
CA ASP A 76 -0.88 -15.15 -19.28
C ASP A 76 -2.27 -15.06 -19.93
N VAL A 77 -3.15 -16.02 -19.62
CA VAL A 77 -4.52 -16.07 -20.15
C VAL A 77 -5.31 -14.81 -19.74
N ARG A 78 -5.27 -14.45 -18.45
CA ARG A 78 -5.96 -13.27 -17.92
C ARG A 78 -5.45 -11.98 -18.58
N SER A 79 -4.13 -11.84 -18.73
CA SER A 79 -3.51 -10.64 -19.31
C SER A 79 -3.87 -10.43 -20.80
N ARG A 80 -4.18 -11.52 -21.52
CA ARG A 80 -4.62 -11.45 -22.92
C ARG A 80 -6.13 -11.32 -23.09
N SER A 81 -6.92 -11.76 -22.11
CA SER A 81 -8.38 -11.84 -22.22
C SER A 81 -9.11 -10.65 -21.60
N ILE A 82 -8.50 -9.91 -20.70
CA ILE A 82 -9.11 -8.70 -20.12
C ILE A 82 -9.33 -7.63 -21.19
N VAL A 83 -10.38 -6.84 -21.04
CA VAL A 83 -10.82 -5.86 -22.06
C VAL A 83 -9.76 -4.77 -22.31
N ASP A 84 -9.05 -4.35 -21.26
CA ASP A 84 -8.01 -3.32 -21.27
C ASP A 84 -6.65 -3.87 -20.78
N PRO A 85 -5.92 -4.67 -21.60
CA PRO A 85 -4.69 -5.32 -21.17
C PRO A 85 -3.62 -4.35 -20.68
N ASP A 86 -2.94 -4.69 -19.58
CA ASP A 86 -1.73 -3.96 -19.17
C ASP A 86 -0.66 -4.11 -20.26
N VAL A 87 -0.26 -2.99 -20.86
CA VAL A 87 0.73 -2.95 -21.96
C VAL A 87 2.09 -3.55 -21.56
N ARG A 88 2.40 -3.60 -20.27
CA ARG A 88 3.63 -4.21 -19.74
C ARG A 88 3.61 -5.73 -19.84
N VAL A 89 2.44 -6.33 -19.76
CA VAL A 89 2.25 -7.79 -19.77
C VAL A 89 1.60 -8.24 -21.08
N GLY A 90 0.34 -7.88 -21.33
CA GLY A 90 -0.40 -8.22 -22.56
C GLY A 90 -0.17 -9.65 -23.00
N ALA A 91 0.26 -9.82 -24.24
CA ALA A 91 0.60 -11.10 -24.86
C ALA A 91 2.13 -11.42 -24.82
N ARG A 92 2.86 -10.89 -23.84
CA ARG A 92 4.33 -11.10 -23.77
C ARG A 92 4.70 -12.47 -23.21
N ILE A 93 3.91 -12.98 -22.23
CA ILE A 93 4.22 -14.27 -21.56
C ILE A 93 4.05 -15.43 -22.54
N GLU A 94 3.00 -15.44 -23.38
CA GLU A 94 2.80 -16.51 -24.38
C GLU A 94 3.96 -16.67 -25.38
N LYS A 95 4.79 -15.63 -25.54
CA LYS A 95 5.91 -15.59 -26.48
C LYS A 95 7.25 -15.97 -25.86
N LEU A 96 7.29 -16.25 -24.57
CA LEU A 96 8.52 -16.64 -23.90
C LEU A 96 8.98 -18.01 -24.38
N SER A 97 10.26 -18.11 -24.70
CA SER A 97 10.93 -19.37 -24.99
C SER A 97 11.24 -20.14 -23.70
N THR A 98 11.60 -21.41 -23.82
CA THR A 98 11.89 -22.27 -22.65
C THR A 98 13.00 -21.74 -21.74
N ASP A 99 13.94 -20.99 -22.28
CA ASP A 99 15.01 -20.33 -21.53
C ASP A 99 14.61 -18.94 -20.99
N GLU A 100 13.45 -18.39 -21.40
CA GLU A 100 12.93 -17.09 -20.97
C GLU A 100 11.79 -17.20 -19.96
N ILE A 101 11.13 -18.36 -19.85
CA ILE A 101 10.05 -18.57 -18.86
C ILE A 101 10.57 -18.50 -17.43
N GLY A 102 9.66 -18.21 -16.49
CA GLY A 102 9.90 -18.40 -15.07
C GLY A 102 9.42 -19.76 -14.61
N TYR A 103 10.12 -20.35 -13.66
CA TYR A 103 9.59 -21.46 -12.86
C TYR A 103 10.19 -21.47 -11.46
N LEU A 104 9.45 -22.04 -10.54
CA LEU A 104 9.85 -22.29 -9.16
C LEU A 104 9.25 -23.62 -8.72
N ASN A 105 10.10 -24.63 -8.50
CA ASN A 105 9.68 -25.99 -8.22
C ASN A 105 10.25 -26.45 -6.89
N ALA A 106 9.41 -27.10 -6.07
CA ALA A 106 9.85 -27.86 -4.90
C ALA A 106 10.39 -29.21 -5.34
N THR A 107 11.61 -29.55 -4.94
CA THR A 107 12.22 -30.85 -5.30
C THR A 107 12.11 -31.87 -4.18
N THR A 108 12.16 -31.44 -2.92
CA THR A 108 11.91 -32.26 -1.73
C THR A 108 11.24 -31.43 -0.65
N LEU A 109 10.39 -32.05 0.16
CA LEU A 109 9.78 -31.41 1.31
C LEU A 109 9.65 -32.41 2.47
N HIS A 110 9.99 -31.96 3.67
CA HIS A 110 9.90 -32.76 4.90
C HIS A 110 9.23 -31.95 5.99
N GLN A 111 8.44 -32.62 6.82
CA GLN A 111 7.94 -32.09 8.09
C GLN A 111 8.66 -32.79 9.24
N ASP A 112 9.43 -32.05 10.03
CA ASP A 112 10.18 -32.59 11.17
C ASP A 112 11.00 -33.84 10.82
N GLY A 113 11.59 -33.83 9.60
CA GLY A 113 12.38 -34.92 9.03
C GLY A 113 11.57 -36.03 8.31
N VAL A 114 10.25 -36.02 8.38
CA VAL A 114 9.37 -36.96 7.66
C VAL A 114 9.11 -36.43 6.24
N SER A 115 9.39 -37.25 5.22
CA SER A 115 9.15 -36.87 3.82
C SER A 115 7.65 -36.69 3.56
N LEU A 116 7.31 -35.58 2.88
CA LEU A 116 5.94 -35.24 2.49
C LEU A 116 5.73 -35.46 0.98
N SER A 117 4.53 -35.86 0.61
CA SER A 117 4.03 -35.70 -0.75
C SER A 117 3.44 -34.30 -0.91
N PHE A 118 3.53 -33.76 -2.11
CA PHE A 118 2.94 -32.46 -2.44
C PHE A 118 2.45 -32.49 -3.90
N GLN A 119 1.57 -31.54 -4.21
CA GLN A 119 1.01 -31.36 -5.55
C GLN A 119 1.20 -29.92 -5.97
N GLU A 120 1.79 -29.70 -7.13
CA GLU A 120 1.87 -28.39 -7.76
C GLU A 120 0.61 -28.13 -8.59
N GLU A 121 -0.04 -27.00 -8.31
CA GLU A 121 -1.20 -26.51 -9.05
C GLU A 121 -0.85 -25.09 -9.54
N GLU A 122 -0.09 -25.04 -10.62
CA GLU A 122 0.40 -23.82 -11.26
C GLU A 122 1.24 -22.95 -10.29
N THR A 123 0.69 -21.84 -9.79
CA THR A 123 1.37 -20.94 -8.83
C THR A 123 1.19 -21.34 -7.37
N LEU A 124 0.60 -22.50 -7.11
CA LEU A 124 0.35 -23.00 -5.77
C LEU A 124 0.97 -24.38 -5.57
N LEU A 125 1.48 -24.62 -4.37
CA LEU A 125 1.93 -25.93 -3.90
C LEU A 125 1.02 -26.37 -2.75
N VAL A 126 0.34 -27.51 -2.90
CA VAL A 126 -0.54 -28.09 -1.88
C VAL A 126 0.22 -29.17 -1.13
N VAL A 127 0.32 -29.03 0.19
CA VAL A 127 1.16 -29.90 1.04
C VAL A 127 0.34 -30.49 2.20
N PRO A 128 -0.15 -31.73 2.10
CA PRO A 128 -0.70 -32.45 3.25
C PRO A 128 0.40 -32.66 4.30
N LEU A 129 0.10 -32.35 5.57
CA LEU A 129 1.03 -32.56 6.69
C LEU A 129 1.02 -34.01 7.13
N ALA A 130 2.18 -34.62 7.41
CA ALA A 130 2.29 -35.94 7.99
C ALA A 130 1.72 -35.98 9.42
N THR A 131 1.95 -34.92 10.18
CA THR A 131 1.37 -34.72 11.51
C THR A 131 0.56 -33.41 11.50
N PRO A 132 -0.75 -33.45 11.78
CA PRO A 132 -1.56 -32.24 11.89
C PRO A 132 -0.99 -31.27 12.92
N LEU A 133 -0.94 -29.99 12.57
CA LEU A 133 -0.40 -28.93 13.41
C LEU A 133 -1.51 -28.35 14.29
N VAL A 134 -1.53 -28.73 15.56
CA VAL A 134 -2.54 -28.26 16.52
C VAL A 134 -2.31 -26.81 16.95
N PRO A 135 -3.32 -26.12 17.52
CA PRO A 135 -3.19 -24.77 18.05
C PRO A 135 -2.00 -24.61 18.99
N GLY A 136 -1.23 -23.56 18.80
CA GLY A 136 -0.04 -23.23 19.60
C GLY A 136 1.21 -24.06 19.31
N ALA A 137 1.13 -25.08 18.46
CA ALA A 137 2.28 -25.89 18.09
C ALA A 137 3.09 -25.27 16.95
N SER A 138 4.36 -25.64 16.85
CA SER A 138 5.25 -25.31 15.73
C SER A 138 5.72 -26.59 15.04
N THR A 139 6.06 -26.48 13.76
CA THR A 139 6.67 -27.55 12.98
C THR A 139 7.76 -26.96 12.08
N THR A 140 8.75 -27.78 11.75
CA THR A 140 9.80 -27.40 10.79
C THR A 140 9.50 -28.04 9.43
N LEU A 141 9.35 -27.19 8.41
CA LEU A 141 9.18 -27.60 7.02
C LEU A 141 10.49 -27.34 6.28
N THR A 142 11.22 -28.42 5.94
CA THR A 142 12.51 -28.35 5.23
C THR A 142 12.27 -28.65 3.76
N MET A 143 12.60 -27.68 2.89
CA MET A 143 12.40 -27.78 1.44
C MET A 143 13.72 -27.61 0.69
N ARG A 144 13.89 -28.37 -0.39
CA ARG A 144 14.80 -28.02 -1.47
C ARG A 144 13.99 -27.57 -2.67
N PHE A 145 14.46 -26.51 -3.31
CA PHE A 145 13.79 -25.93 -4.47
C PHE A 145 14.78 -25.50 -5.54
N GLU A 146 14.26 -25.36 -6.74
CA GLU A 146 14.99 -24.80 -7.87
C GLU A 146 14.11 -23.82 -8.64
N GLY A 147 14.74 -22.84 -9.29
CA GLY A 147 14.02 -21.84 -10.06
C GLY A 147 14.80 -21.35 -11.26
N GLN A 148 14.05 -20.81 -12.22
CA GLN A 148 14.57 -20.05 -13.37
C GLN A 148 13.98 -18.65 -13.32
N VAL A 149 14.86 -17.64 -13.39
CA VAL A 149 14.45 -16.24 -13.39
C VAL A 149 13.84 -15.91 -14.75
N PRO A 150 12.57 -15.48 -14.82
CA PRO A 150 11.93 -15.12 -16.08
C PRO A 150 12.62 -13.92 -16.72
N LYS A 151 12.51 -13.79 -18.03
CA LYS A 151 12.76 -12.50 -18.68
C LYS A 151 11.83 -11.44 -18.09
N GLN A 152 12.36 -10.24 -17.85
CA GLN A 152 11.59 -9.18 -17.20
C GLN A 152 10.31 -8.84 -17.98
N ILE A 153 9.16 -9.05 -17.35
CA ILE A 153 7.84 -8.66 -17.83
C ILE A 153 7.12 -7.85 -16.77
N ARG A 154 6.97 -8.42 -15.57
CA ARG A 154 6.24 -7.80 -14.47
C ARG A 154 6.99 -8.08 -13.16
N ARG A 155 7.27 -7.06 -12.37
CA ARG A 155 7.91 -7.10 -11.04
C ARG A 155 9.26 -7.84 -11.05
N SER A 156 9.24 -9.16 -11.11
CA SER A 156 10.43 -10.03 -11.11
C SER A 156 10.97 -10.28 -12.49
N GLY A 157 12.27 -10.45 -12.60
CA GLY A 157 12.86 -10.87 -13.86
C GLY A 157 14.34 -10.57 -14.01
N ARG A 158 14.85 -10.93 -15.16
CA ARG A 158 16.23 -10.70 -15.59
C ARG A 158 16.29 -9.80 -16.82
N ASN A 159 17.41 -9.11 -16.97
CA ASN A 159 17.71 -8.30 -18.14
C ASN A 159 16.57 -7.33 -18.49
N SER A 160 16.25 -6.44 -17.56
CA SER A 160 15.22 -5.42 -17.76
C SER A 160 15.56 -4.48 -18.93
N GLU A 161 14.60 -3.69 -19.37
CA GLU A 161 14.78 -2.69 -20.44
C GLU A 161 15.85 -1.65 -20.08
N GLU A 162 16.00 -1.31 -18.80
CA GLU A 162 17.03 -0.40 -18.28
C GLU A 162 18.36 -1.11 -17.99
N GLY A 163 18.49 -2.41 -18.34
CA GLY A 163 19.71 -3.19 -18.20
C GLY A 163 20.00 -3.69 -16.80
N VAL A 164 19.03 -3.72 -15.89
CA VAL A 164 19.18 -4.36 -14.58
C VAL A 164 19.23 -5.88 -14.76
N ALA A 165 20.27 -6.51 -14.22
CA ALA A 165 20.52 -7.92 -14.46
C ALA A 165 19.52 -8.84 -13.76
N LEU A 166 19.18 -8.57 -12.50
CA LEU A 166 18.27 -9.37 -11.68
C LEU A 166 17.39 -8.49 -10.79
N SER A 167 16.08 -8.65 -10.93
CA SER A 167 15.05 -8.15 -9.98
C SER A 167 14.37 -9.37 -9.37
N MET A 168 14.65 -9.65 -8.11
CA MET A 168 14.26 -10.89 -7.44
C MET A 168 13.22 -10.62 -6.37
N THR A 169 12.00 -10.55 -6.83
CA THR A 169 10.80 -10.41 -6.00
C THR A 169 9.96 -11.68 -6.17
N GLN A 170 9.25 -12.14 -5.14
CA GLN A 170 8.43 -13.36 -5.20
C GLN A 170 9.21 -14.61 -5.72
N TRP A 171 10.48 -14.72 -5.38
CA TRP A 171 11.45 -15.64 -5.96
C TRP A 171 11.62 -16.96 -5.21
N TYR A 172 11.06 -17.07 -4.00
CA TYR A 172 11.16 -18.26 -3.13
C TYR A 172 9.79 -18.88 -2.88
N PRO A 173 9.70 -20.19 -2.53
CA PRO A 173 8.44 -20.79 -2.11
C PRO A 173 7.94 -20.11 -0.83
N LYS A 174 6.89 -19.27 -0.96
CA LYS A 174 6.34 -18.46 0.12
C LYS A 174 5.12 -19.12 0.72
N LEU A 175 5.15 -19.42 2.03
CA LEU A 175 4.00 -19.98 2.73
C LEU A 175 2.80 -19.03 2.62
N ALA A 176 1.64 -19.57 2.24
CA ALA A 176 0.40 -18.80 2.20
C ALA A 176 -0.06 -18.42 3.62
N GLU A 177 -0.70 -17.25 3.76
CA GLU A 177 -1.30 -16.82 5.03
C GLU A 177 -2.54 -17.67 5.35
N TYR A 178 -2.72 -17.95 6.63
CA TYR A 178 -3.92 -18.54 7.20
C TYR A 178 -4.42 -17.65 8.33
N ASP A 179 -5.59 -17.07 8.14
CA ASP A 179 -6.23 -16.19 9.11
C ASP A 179 -7.66 -16.63 9.46
N HIS A 180 -8.46 -15.75 10.05
CA HIS A 180 -9.85 -16.01 10.42
C HIS A 180 -10.79 -16.28 9.23
N GLU A 181 -10.36 -16.00 8.02
CA GLU A 181 -11.08 -16.29 6.76
C GLU A 181 -10.57 -17.59 6.10
N GLY A 182 -9.55 -18.25 6.67
CA GLY A 182 -8.94 -19.46 6.17
C GLY A 182 -7.64 -19.21 5.39
N TRP A 183 -7.29 -20.12 4.47
CA TRP A 183 -6.11 -20.03 3.64
C TRP A 183 -6.29 -19.04 2.49
N HIS A 184 -5.31 -18.16 2.29
CA HIS A 184 -5.25 -17.25 1.14
C HIS A 184 -4.45 -17.91 0.01
N THR A 185 -5.15 -18.66 -0.85
CA THR A 185 -4.57 -19.48 -1.93
C THR A 185 -4.97 -18.97 -3.31
N ASN A 186 -4.97 -17.68 -3.51
CA ASN A 186 -5.26 -17.09 -4.81
C ASN A 186 -4.12 -17.38 -5.79
N PRO A 187 -4.40 -17.88 -7.01
CA PRO A 187 -3.38 -17.98 -8.04
C PRO A 187 -2.86 -16.58 -8.40
N TYR A 188 -1.58 -16.49 -8.74
CA TYR A 188 -0.98 -15.21 -9.08
C TYR A 188 -1.28 -14.79 -10.52
N ILE A 189 -1.92 -13.65 -10.68
CA ILE A 189 -2.28 -13.06 -11.97
C ILE A 189 -1.70 -11.66 -12.20
N GLY A 190 -0.71 -11.25 -11.40
CA GLY A 190 -0.04 -9.95 -11.52
C GLY A 190 -0.56 -8.85 -10.62
N ARG A 191 -1.35 -9.20 -9.59
CA ARG A 191 -1.80 -8.28 -8.52
C ARG A 191 -0.84 -8.27 -7.33
N GLU A 192 -1.27 -7.73 -6.19
CA GLU A 192 -0.48 -7.60 -4.98
C GLU A 192 -0.46 -8.88 -4.13
N PHE A 193 0.13 -8.84 -2.96
CA PHE A 193 0.49 -10.01 -2.17
C PHE A 193 -0.02 -9.93 -0.74
N HIS A 194 -0.24 -11.09 -0.11
CA HIS A 194 -0.53 -11.20 1.30
C HIS A 194 0.37 -12.25 1.93
N GLY A 195 1.12 -11.91 2.97
CA GLY A 195 2.16 -12.77 3.52
C GLY A 195 2.16 -12.86 5.03
N VAL A 196 2.69 -13.98 5.52
CA VAL A 196 2.82 -14.30 6.95
C VAL A 196 3.94 -13.47 7.57
N TRP A 197 3.67 -12.83 8.70
CA TRP A 197 4.68 -12.14 9.50
C TRP A 197 5.74 -13.12 10.04
N GLY A 198 7.01 -12.72 9.97
CA GLY A 198 8.10 -13.56 10.47
C GLY A 198 9.48 -12.97 10.35
N ASP A 199 10.47 -13.83 10.54
CA ASP A 199 11.87 -13.49 10.49
C ASP A 199 12.54 -14.21 9.32
N PHE A 200 13.47 -13.53 8.66
CA PHE A 200 14.19 -14.08 7.51
C PHE A 200 15.71 -14.03 7.75
N ASP A 201 16.36 -15.18 7.61
CA ASP A 201 17.81 -15.35 7.55
C ASP A 201 18.15 -15.90 6.16
N VAL A 202 18.74 -15.06 5.28
CA VAL A 202 18.88 -15.36 3.86
C VAL A 202 20.32 -15.22 3.42
N LYS A 203 20.86 -16.30 2.84
CA LYS A 203 22.18 -16.32 2.20
C LYS A 203 22.02 -16.45 0.70
N LEU A 204 22.61 -15.50 -0.04
CA LEU A 204 22.61 -15.45 -1.50
C LEU A 204 24.05 -15.58 -2.00
N THR A 205 24.34 -16.66 -2.69
CA THR A 205 25.67 -16.91 -3.28
C THR A 205 25.62 -16.74 -4.78
N LEU A 206 26.37 -15.75 -5.31
CA LEU A 206 26.42 -15.46 -6.74
C LEU A 206 27.79 -14.91 -7.17
N ASP A 207 27.97 -14.64 -8.47
CA ASP A 207 29.22 -14.11 -9.04
C ASP A 207 29.65 -12.84 -8.29
N LYS A 208 30.89 -12.78 -7.84
CA LYS A 208 31.46 -11.72 -7.00
C LYS A 208 31.42 -10.31 -7.59
N ARG A 209 31.14 -10.18 -8.88
CA ARG A 209 31.03 -8.88 -9.55
C ARG A 209 29.70 -8.19 -9.26
N TYR A 210 28.69 -8.96 -8.87
CA TYR A 210 27.36 -8.43 -8.62
C TYR A 210 27.31 -7.71 -7.28
N VAL A 211 26.67 -6.55 -7.29
CA VAL A 211 26.31 -5.78 -6.11
C VAL A 211 24.87 -6.11 -5.78
N VAL A 212 24.58 -6.49 -4.54
CA VAL A 212 23.24 -6.91 -4.09
C VAL A 212 22.70 -5.91 -3.08
N GLY A 213 21.47 -5.47 -3.27
CA GLY A 213 20.69 -4.72 -2.29
C GLY A 213 19.32 -5.36 -2.11
N GLY A 214 18.68 -5.16 -0.95
CA GLY A 214 17.36 -5.74 -0.70
C GLY A 214 16.86 -5.58 0.73
N THR A 215 15.90 -6.42 1.08
CA THR A 215 15.31 -6.52 2.41
C THR A 215 16.34 -6.94 3.46
N GLY A 216 16.27 -6.30 4.65
CA GLY A 216 17.03 -6.73 5.82
C GLY A 216 18.41 -6.10 5.96
N TYR A 217 19.09 -6.55 6.99
CA TYR A 217 20.42 -6.06 7.41
C TYR A 217 21.50 -7.00 6.94
N LEU A 218 22.46 -6.49 6.17
CA LEU A 218 23.63 -7.28 5.74
C LEU A 218 24.53 -7.59 6.96
N GLN A 219 24.79 -8.90 7.19
CA GLN A 219 25.54 -9.39 8.36
C GLN A 219 27.04 -9.45 8.12
N ASN A 220 27.48 -9.52 6.86
CA ASN A 220 28.88 -9.75 6.50
C ASN A 220 29.47 -8.66 5.56
N PRO A 221 29.31 -7.36 5.85
CA PRO A 221 29.72 -6.27 4.96
C PRO A 221 31.20 -6.30 4.60
N ALA A 222 32.08 -6.66 5.52
CA ALA A 222 33.52 -6.74 5.26
C ALA A 222 33.92 -7.90 4.31
N GLU A 223 33.05 -8.89 4.13
CA GLU A 223 33.31 -10.04 3.25
C GLU A 223 32.87 -9.76 1.82
N VAL A 224 31.80 -8.97 1.65
CA VAL A 224 31.27 -8.64 0.32
C VAL A 224 31.82 -7.31 -0.22
N GLY A 225 32.06 -6.30 0.61
CA GLY A 225 32.52 -4.99 0.19
C GLY A 225 31.41 -4.19 -0.53
N HIS A 226 31.65 -3.81 -1.79
CA HIS A 226 30.65 -3.16 -2.66
C HIS A 226 29.89 -1.97 -2.02
N GLY A 227 30.63 -1.09 -1.28
CA GLY A 227 30.04 0.08 -0.62
C GLY A 227 29.47 -0.19 0.78
N TYR A 228 29.31 -1.44 1.20
CA TYR A 228 28.84 -1.77 2.56
C TYR A 228 29.95 -1.69 3.64
N ALA A 229 31.20 -1.74 3.24
CA ALA A 229 32.35 -1.56 4.12
C ALA A 229 33.49 -0.86 3.40
N GLU A 230 34.21 0.00 4.11
CA GLU A 230 35.39 0.69 3.56
C GLU A 230 36.50 -0.27 3.13
N LYS A 231 36.66 -1.38 3.84
CA LYS A 231 37.69 -2.38 3.56
C LYS A 231 37.08 -3.76 3.41
N MET A 232 37.27 -4.34 2.22
CA MET A 232 36.88 -5.70 1.93
C MET A 232 37.96 -6.68 2.36
N LYS A 233 37.58 -7.79 2.99
CA LYS A 233 38.45 -8.94 3.21
C LYS A 233 38.78 -9.59 1.86
N LYS A 234 40.04 -10.03 1.67
CA LYS A 234 40.41 -10.77 0.47
C LYS A 234 39.67 -12.12 0.42
N THR A 235 38.73 -12.25 -0.50
CA THR A 235 38.00 -13.50 -0.74
C THR A 235 38.65 -14.29 -1.86
N LYS A 236 38.76 -15.61 -1.64
CA LYS A 236 39.20 -16.56 -2.70
C LYS A 236 37.95 -17.07 -3.41
N GLY A 237 38.04 -17.24 -4.74
CA GLY A 237 36.93 -17.78 -5.51
C GLY A 237 36.31 -16.78 -6.48
N LYS A 238 35.26 -17.24 -7.18
CA LYS A 238 34.53 -16.48 -8.21
C LYS A 238 33.19 -15.94 -7.70
N THR A 239 32.73 -16.38 -6.53
CA THR A 239 31.47 -16.03 -5.93
C THR A 239 31.67 -15.33 -4.60
N LEU A 240 30.63 -14.57 -4.16
CA LEU A 240 30.46 -14.05 -2.81
C LEU A 240 29.12 -14.56 -2.26
N THR A 241 29.06 -14.73 -0.95
CA THR A 241 27.83 -15.02 -0.23
C THR A 241 27.39 -13.77 0.53
N TRP A 242 26.21 -13.29 0.23
CA TRP A 242 25.55 -12.16 0.91
C TRP A 242 24.62 -12.71 1.97
N HIS A 243 24.79 -12.32 3.23
CA HIS A 243 24.00 -12.81 4.35
C HIS A 243 23.13 -11.68 4.92
N PHE A 244 21.83 -11.73 4.68
CA PHE A 244 20.87 -10.76 5.17
C PHE A 244 20.01 -11.36 6.29
N VAL A 245 19.68 -10.53 7.30
CA VAL A 245 18.71 -10.86 8.33
C VAL A 245 17.64 -9.77 8.36
N ALA A 246 16.38 -10.16 8.22
CA ALA A 246 15.24 -9.26 8.26
C ALA A 246 14.24 -9.70 9.33
N PRO A 247 14.21 -9.05 10.50
CA PRO A 247 13.30 -9.40 11.57
C PRO A 247 11.93 -8.76 11.34
N ASN A 248 10.89 -9.52 11.66
CA ASN A 248 9.49 -9.08 11.69
C ASN A 248 9.05 -8.38 10.39
N VAL A 249 9.14 -9.09 9.28
CA VAL A 249 8.69 -8.70 7.94
C VAL A 249 7.79 -9.81 7.38
N HIS A 250 7.07 -9.55 6.28
CA HIS A 250 6.21 -10.56 5.65
C HIS A 250 6.60 -10.89 4.20
N ASP A 251 7.74 -10.37 3.74
CA ASP A 251 8.34 -10.71 2.46
C ASP A 251 9.85 -10.42 2.46
N PHE A 252 10.57 -10.96 1.44
CA PHE A 252 11.99 -10.73 1.21
C PHE A 252 12.27 -10.55 -0.27
N ALA A 253 12.65 -9.34 -0.66
CA ALA A 253 12.99 -8.98 -2.04
C ALA A 253 14.44 -8.46 -2.14
N TRP A 254 15.05 -8.62 -3.31
CA TRP A 254 16.38 -8.12 -3.60
C TRP A 254 16.59 -7.89 -5.09
N ALA A 255 17.59 -7.08 -5.44
CA ALA A 255 18.05 -6.92 -6.80
C ALA A 255 19.57 -6.98 -6.85
N ALA A 256 20.11 -7.34 -8.00
CA ALA A 256 21.56 -7.42 -8.19
C ALA A 256 21.99 -7.06 -9.60
N ASP A 257 23.06 -6.30 -9.68
CA ASP A 257 23.67 -5.93 -10.96
C ASP A 257 25.18 -5.72 -10.81
N PRO A 258 26.02 -6.12 -11.79
CA PRO A 258 27.46 -5.89 -11.72
C PRO A 258 27.88 -4.43 -11.87
N ASP A 259 26.98 -3.58 -12.40
CA ASP A 259 27.24 -2.15 -12.67
C ASP A 259 26.47 -1.22 -11.71
N TYR A 260 25.94 -1.73 -10.59
CA TYR A 260 25.32 -0.87 -9.60
C TYR A 260 26.34 0.03 -8.89
N ILE A 261 25.99 1.30 -8.78
CA ILE A 261 26.51 2.22 -7.77
C ILE A 261 25.73 1.96 -6.49
N HIS A 262 26.41 1.91 -5.37
CA HIS A 262 25.82 1.82 -4.05
C HIS A 262 26.21 3.06 -3.23
N ASP A 263 25.26 3.94 -3.01
CA ASP A 263 25.39 5.10 -2.14
C ASP A 263 24.60 4.89 -0.84
N THR A 264 25.03 5.56 0.22
CA THR A 264 24.35 5.55 1.53
C THR A 264 24.17 6.96 2.07
N LEU A 265 23.08 7.19 2.80
CA LEU A 265 22.80 8.42 3.51
C LEU A 265 22.19 8.09 4.88
N GLU A 266 22.75 8.67 5.95
CA GLU A 266 22.13 8.60 7.28
C GLU A 266 21.02 9.66 7.37
N ALA A 267 19.78 9.24 7.61
CA ALA A 267 18.67 10.13 7.90
C ALA A 267 18.69 10.58 9.37
N ASP A 268 18.10 11.74 9.67
CA ASP A 268 18.04 12.32 11.03
C ASP A 268 17.38 11.38 12.05
N SER A 269 16.53 10.47 11.59
CA SER A 269 15.90 9.42 12.41
C SER A 269 16.84 8.28 12.85
N GLY A 270 18.10 8.29 12.38
CA GLY A 270 19.06 7.20 12.59
C GLY A 270 18.75 5.97 11.73
N VAL A 271 18.10 6.17 10.60
CA VAL A 271 17.86 5.16 9.55
C VAL A 271 18.89 5.33 8.45
N THR A 272 19.64 4.28 8.13
CA THR A 272 20.54 4.27 6.97
C THR A 272 19.74 4.03 5.71
N LEU A 273 19.77 5.00 4.79
CA LEU A 273 19.19 4.88 3.45
C LEU A 273 20.25 4.32 2.50
N HIS A 274 19.92 3.26 1.79
CA HIS A 274 20.76 2.66 0.75
C HIS A 274 20.16 2.93 -0.62
N PHE A 275 20.99 3.32 -1.59
CA PHE A 275 20.57 3.59 -2.97
C PHE A 275 21.41 2.75 -3.93
N PHE A 276 20.75 1.91 -4.73
CA PHE A 276 21.39 1.08 -5.73
C PHE A 276 20.84 1.43 -7.11
N TYR A 277 21.71 1.88 -8.00
CA TYR A 277 21.31 2.30 -9.33
C TYR A 277 22.43 2.06 -10.34
N LYS A 278 22.08 1.93 -11.60
CA LYS A 278 23.04 1.69 -12.69
C LYS A 278 24.05 2.81 -12.80
N ASN A 279 25.30 2.46 -13.07
CA ASN A 279 26.36 3.41 -13.43
C ASN A 279 26.12 3.97 -14.86
N ASN A 280 25.01 4.69 -15.01
CA ASN A 280 24.59 5.33 -16.24
C ASN A 280 24.64 6.85 -16.07
N PRO A 281 25.53 7.57 -16.80
CA PRO A 281 25.67 9.02 -16.66
C PRO A 281 24.37 9.82 -16.81
N LYS A 282 23.36 9.29 -17.51
CA LYS A 282 22.07 9.98 -17.72
C LYS A 282 21.24 10.08 -16.45
N ILE A 283 21.43 9.17 -15.49
CA ILE A 283 20.56 9.07 -14.29
C ILE A 283 21.27 9.43 -12.99
N ILE A 284 22.61 9.39 -12.94
CA ILE A 284 23.39 9.57 -11.71
C ILE A 284 23.01 10.85 -10.96
N GLU A 285 22.86 11.96 -11.64
CA GLU A 285 22.53 13.25 -11.00
C GLU A 285 21.12 13.22 -10.38
N ASN A 286 20.14 12.63 -11.04
CA ASN A 286 18.79 12.47 -10.51
C ASN A 286 18.80 11.59 -9.26
N TRP A 287 19.54 10.45 -9.28
CA TRP A 287 19.66 9.57 -8.14
C TRP A 287 20.39 10.20 -6.96
N LYS A 288 21.42 10.99 -7.18
CA LYS A 288 22.11 11.74 -6.12
C LYS A 288 21.22 12.82 -5.50
N ARG A 289 20.43 13.51 -6.34
CA ARG A 289 19.45 14.49 -5.86
C ARG A 289 18.34 13.82 -5.06
N LEU A 290 17.92 12.61 -5.41
CA LEU A 290 16.89 11.85 -4.74
C LEU A 290 17.24 11.53 -3.26
N GLN A 291 18.52 11.27 -2.96
CA GLN A 291 18.96 10.80 -1.65
C GLN A 291 18.54 11.74 -0.49
N PRO A 292 18.89 13.04 -0.48
CA PRO A 292 18.45 13.94 0.58
C PRO A 292 16.92 14.18 0.59
N ASP A 293 16.25 14.09 -0.56
CA ASP A 293 14.81 14.27 -0.63
C ASP A 293 14.08 13.04 -0.09
N THR A 294 14.60 11.82 -0.28
CA THR A 294 14.10 10.61 0.40
C THR A 294 14.22 10.71 1.92
N ALA A 295 15.32 11.28 2.44
CA ALA A 295 15.46 11.50 3.88
C ALA A 295 14.41 12.49 4.44
N LYS A 296 14.07 13.55 3.67
CA LYS A 296 13.00 14.49 4.04
C LYS A 296 11.62 13.82 4.02
N LEU A 297 11.33 13.00 3.01
CA LEU A 297 10.09 12.21 2.93
C LEU A 297 9.96 11.26 4.12
N LEU A 298 11.03 10.52 4.45
CA LEU A 298 11.06 9.65 5.62
C LEU A 298 10.76 10.42 6.92
N SER A 299 11.38 11.60 7.09
CA SER A 299 11.13 12.47 8.24
C SER A 299 9.69 12.97 8.27
N PHE A 300 9.12 13.35 7.12
CA PHE A 300 7.73 13.77 7.02
C PHE A 300 6.77 12.65 7.43
N PHE A 301 6.91 11.44 6.88
CA PHE A 301 6.05 10.31 7.21
C PHE A 301 6.19 9.85 8.66
N ASN A 302 7.42 9.86 9.21
CA ASN A 302 7.66 9.64 10.64
C ASN A 302 6.83 10.59 11.53
N ASN A 303 6.75 11.86 11.15
CA ASN A 303 6.00 12.87 11.89
C ASN A 303 4.50 12.80 11.63
N ALA A 304 4.08 12.46 10.43
CA ALA A 304 2.67 12.39 10.05
C ALA A 304 1.98 11.16 10.64
N ILE A 305 2.63 10.00 10.66
CA ILE A 305 2.03 8.70 11.00
C ILE A 305 2.63 8.11 12.27
N GLY A 306 3.96 7.97 12.30
CA GLY A 306 4.70 7.33 13.39
C GLY A 306 6.08 6.88 12.93
N PRO A 307 6.99 6.50 13.85
CA PRO A 307 8.37 6.21 13.51
C PRO A 307 8.49 4.97 12.60
N TYR A 308 9.26 5.08 11.52
CA TYR A 308 9.68 3.93 10.73
C TYR A 308 10.45 2.94 11.64
N PRO A 309 10.03 1.67 11.71
CA PRO A 309 10.49 0.80 12.82
C PRO A 309 11.85 0.15 12.59
N TYR A 310 12.36 0.18 11.35
CA TYR A 310 13.63 -0.46 11.00
C TYR A 310 14.79 0.55 10.96
N LYS A 311 16.04 0.04 10.95
CA LYS A 311 17.26 0.86 10.97
C LYS A 311 17.86 1.08 9.58
N GLN A 312 17.26 0.55 8.56
CA GLN A 312 17.64 0.79 7.17
C GLN A 312 16.41 0.80 6.26
N TYR A 313 16.52 1.50 5.12
CA TYR A 313 15.61 1.42 3.98
C TYR A 313 16.40 1.45 2.69
N THR A 314 16.04 0.64 1.70
CA THR A 314 16.78 0.50 0.45
C THR A 314 15.94 0.91 -0.75
N VAL A 315 16.44 1.82 -1.57
CA VAL A 315 15.87 2.20 -2.87
C VAL A 315 16.71 1.55 -3.96
N LEU A 316 16.10 0.63 -4.72
CA LEU A 316 16.75 -0.17 -5.74
C LEU A 316 16.23 0.18 -7.13
N GLN A 317 17.13 0.45 -8.07
CA GLN A 317 16.73 0.40 -9.47
C GLN A 317 16.40 -1.04 -9.83
N GLY A 318 15.13 -1.29 -10.17
CA GLY A 318 14.59 -2.59 -10.55
C GLY A 318 14.12 -2.63 -12.00
N GLY A 319 13.42 -3.68 -12.35
CA GLY A 319 13.05 -3.96 -13.73
C GLY A 319 11.66 -3.53 -14.17
N ASP A 320 10.78 -3.12 -13.26
CA ASP A 320 9.36 -2.83 -13.60
C ASP A 320 8.78 -1.74 -12.69
N GLY A 321 8.41 -0.60 -13.27
CA GLY A 321 7.64 0.48 -12.64
C GLY A 321 8.15 0.94 -11.29
N GLY A 322 7.29 0.90 -10.29
CA GLY A 322 7.54 0.98 -8.86
C GLY A 322 6.91 -0.21 -8.18
N MET A 323 7.47 -0.64 -7.07
CA MET A 323 6.94 -1.71 -6.22
C MET A 323 7.58 -1.67 -4.85
N GLU A 324 6.75 -1.65 -3.86
CA GLU A 324 7.09 -1.71 -2.44
C GLU A 324 7.45 -3.12 -2.00
N TYR A 325 8.39 -3.20 -1.08
CA TYR A 325 8.75 -4.42 -0.35
C TYR A 325 9.16 -4.08 1.08
N ALA A 326 9.18 -5.09 1.95
CA ALA A 326 9.62 -4.90 3.32
C ALA A 326 11.05 -4.35 3.36
N MET A 327 11.24 -3.19 3.99
CA MET A 327 12.51 -2.48 4.15
C MET A 327 13.20 -2.05 2.83
N CYS A 328 12.54 -2.18 1.68
CA CYS A 328 13.10 -1.75 0.39
C CYS A 328 12.01 -1.48 -0.64
N THR A 329 12.39 -0.79 -1.71
CA THR A 329 11.56 -0.62 -2.91
C THR A 329 12.38 -0.87 -4.18
N LEU A 330 11.72 -1.40 -5.20
CA LEU A 330 12.29 -1.56 -6.54
C LEU A 330 11.57 -0.61 -7.49
N ILE A 331 12.31 0.32 -8.11
CA ILE A 331 11.76 1.32 -9.04
C ILE A 331 12.56 1.34 -10.34
N THR A 332 11.93 1.70 -11.46
CA THR A 332 12.67 2.03 -12.68
C THR A 332 13.46 3.33 -12.48
N GLY A 333 14.66 3.40 -13.00
CA GLY A 333 15.62 4.47 -12.70
C GLY A 333 15.81 5.51 -13.79
N GLU A 334 15.49 5.19 -15.06
CA GLU A 334 15.61 6.12 -16.19
C GLU A 334 14.40 7.05 -16.31
N ARG A 335 14.12 7.79 -15.22
CA ARG A 335 12.99 8.72 -15.10
C ARG A 335 13.45 10.17 -15.10
N THR A 336 12.56 11.11 -15.46
CA THR A 336 12.75 12.51 -15.10
C THR A 336 12.76 12.65 -13.58
N TYR A 337 13.42 13.69 -13.05
CA TYR A 337 13.50 13.83 -11.59
C TYR A 337 12.13 13.91 -10.89
N PRO A 338 11.13 14.67 -11.38
CA PRO A 338 9.81 14.67 -10.75
C PRO A 338 9.15 13.27 -10.72
N SER A 339 9.29 12.49 -11.80
CA SER A 339 8.76 11.11 -11.84
C SER A 339 9.54 10.16 -10.92
N LEU A 340 10.85 10.33 -10.78
CA LEU A 340 11.68 9.53 -9.87
C LEU A 340 11.34 9.84 -8.41
N TYR A 341 11.19 11.13 -8.09
CA TYR A 341 10.77 11.60 -6.76
C TYR A 341 9.38 11.08 -6.41
N GLY A 342 8.39 11.27 -7.29
CA GLY A 342 7.00 10.86 -7.04
C GLY A 342 6.88 9.34 -6.83
N VAL A 343 7.50 8.51 -7.68
CA VAL A 343 7.48 7.05 -7.45
C VAL A 343 8.18 6.67 -6.15
N THR A 344 9.29 7.34 -5.79
CA THR A 344 9.99 7.06 -4.53
C THR A 344 9.16 7.47 -3.31
N SER A 345 8.44 8.59 -3.38
CA SER A 345 7.53 9.05 -2.33
C SER A 345 6.39 8.06 -2.10
N HIS A 346 5.75 7.62 -3.17
CA HIS A 346 4.68 6.63 -3.15
C HIS A 346 5.16 5.29 -2.54
N GLU A 347 6.25 4.72 -3.06
CA GLU A 347 6.78 3.44 -2.58
C GLU A 347 7.32 3.52 -1.13
N LEU A 348 7.82 4.69 -0.71
CA LEU A 348 8.23 4.90 0.68
C LEU A 348 7.01 4.96 1.62
N ALA A 349 5.88 5.53 1.18
CA ALA A 349 4.65 5.60 1.96
C ALA A 349 4.10 4.20 2.29
N HIS A 350 4.26 3.23 1.38
CA HIS A 350 3.94 1.83 1.62
C HIS A 350 4.73 1.20 2.78
N SER A 351 5.83 1.80 3.23
CA SER A 351 6.51 1.33 4.44
C SER A 351 5.62 1.34 5.69
N TRP A 352 4.60 2.20 5.72
CA TRP A 352 3.57 2.23 6.76
C TRP A 352 2.30 1.49 6.34
N PHE A 353 1.78 1.77 5.16
CA PHE A 353 0.57 1.21 4.58
C PHE A 353 0.95 0.36 3.39
N GLN A 354 1.62 -0.67 3.68
CA GLN A 354 1.44 -2.09 3.68
C GLN A 354 2.47 -2.81 4.58
N HIS A 355 3.74 -2.31 4.67
CA HIS A 355 4.81 -3.11 5.28
C HIS A 355 4.91 -3.05 6.81
N VAL A 356 4.11 -2.21 7.46
CA VAL A 356 3.92 -2.19 8.92
C VAL A 356 2.47 -2.48 9.29
N LEU A 357 1.53 -2.00 8.50
CA LEU A 357 0.09 -2.29 8.58
C LEU A 357 -0.25 -3.22 7.41
N ALA A 358 0.01 -4.52 7.55
CA ALA A 358 -0.02 -5.48 6.45
C ALA A 358 -1.45 -5.91 6.08
N PHE A 359 -2.12 -5.09 5.30
CA PHE A 359 -3.45 -5.40 4.77
C PHE A 359 -3.45 -6.65 3.92
N ASN A 360 -4.60 -7.29 3.79
CA ASN A 360 -4.82 -8.26 2.73
C ASN A 360 -5.06 -7.52 1.41
N GLU A 361 -4.01 -7.32 0.62
CA GLU A 361 -4.05 -6.55 -0.63
C GLU A 361 -4.97 -7.16 -1.69
N SER A 362 -5.17 -8.47 -1.67
CA SER A 362 -6.14 -9.10 -2.56
C SER A 362 -7.58 -8.67 -2.28
N LYS A 363 -7.88 -8.27 -1.04
CA LYS A 363 -9.23 -7.86 -0.60
C LYS A 363 -9.36 -6.36 -0.39
N TYR A 364 -8.28 -5.70 -0.02
CA TYR A 364 -8.28 -4.31 0.42
C TYR A 364 -7.17 -3.50 -0.28
N ALA A 365 -6.95 -3.74 -1.59
CA ALA A 365 -5.94 -3.02 -2.37
C ALA A 365 -6.05 -1.48 -2.25
N TRP A 366 -7.26 -0.96 -2.02
CA TRP A 366 -7.51 0.46 -1.81
C TRP A 366 -6.96 1.02 -0.47
N MET A 367 -6.76 0.15 0.56
CA MET A 367 -6.14 0.57 1.82
C MET A 367 -4.61 0.60 1.70
N ASP A 368 -4.06 -0.17 0.81
CA ASP A 368 -2.67 -0.16 0.44
C ASP A 368 -2.36 1.04 -0.47
N GLU A 369 -2.79 0.99 -1.70
CA GLU A 369 -2.51 1.97 -2.74
C GLU A 369 -3.14 3.34 -2.47
N GLY A 370 -4.41 3.36 -2.05
CA GLY A 370 -5.12 4.61 -1.79
C GLY A 370 -4.56 5.38 -0.60
N PHE A 371 -4.10 4.68 0.44
CA PHE A 371 -3.46 5.34 1.59
C PHE A 371 -2.07 5.84 1.22
N ALA A 372 -1.32 5.11 0.39
CA ALA A 372 -0.02 5.57 -0.12
C ALA A 372 -0.17 6.82 -1.01
N VAL A 373 -1.15 6.85 -1.94
CA VAL A 373 -1.46 8.04 -2.75
C VAL A 373 -1.88 9.22 -1.88
N PHE A 374 -2.69 8.99 -0.84
CA PHE A 374 -3.08 10.06 0.08
C PHE A 374 -1.88 10.65 0.83
N LEU A 375 -0.96 9.81 1.32
CA LEU A 375 0.25 10.25 2.01
C LEU A 375 1.23 10.96 1.08
N ASP A 376 1.39 10.47 -0.14
CA ASP A 376 2.20 11.12 -1.17
C ASP A 376 1.69 12.52 -1.47
N ALA A 377 0.38 12.68 -1.67
CA ALA A 377 -0.25 13.99 -1.85
C ALA A 377 -0.07 14.93 -0.65
N LEU A 378 -0.16 14.42 0.58
CA LEU A 378 0.15 15.21 1.79
C LEU A 378 1.62 15.62 1.83
N GLY A 379 2.53 14.74 1.42
CA GLY A 379 3.96 15.04 1.28
C GLY A 379 4.21 16.14 0.26
N GLU A 380 3.59 16.07 -0.91
CA GLU A 380 3.66 17.08 -1.96
C GLU A 380 3.14 18.46 -1.48
N GLN A 381 2.03 18.48 -0.74
CA GLN A 381 1.53 19.72 -0.16
C GLN A 381 2.50 20.31 0.87
N SER A 382 2.99 19.48 1.78
CA SER A 382 3.80 19.93 2.91
C SER A 382 5.23 20.30 2.54
N LEU A 383 5.88 19.50 1.69
CA LEU A 383 7.31 19.67 1.36
C LEU A 383 7.51 20.52 0.11
N ASN A 384 6.61 20.45 -0.86
CA ASN A 384 6.75 21.09 -2.17
C ASN A 384 5.75 22.23 -2.41
N GLY A 385 4.79 22.44 -1.48
CA GLY A 385 3.78 23.50 -1.58
C GLY A 385 2.73 23.27 -2.68
N ASN A 386 2.59 22.04 -3.18
CA ASN A 386 1.63 21.69 -4.22
C ASN A 386 0.22 21.55 -3.63
N MET A 387 -0.53 22.64 -3.54
CA MET A 387 -1.88 22.65 -2.97
C MET A 387 -2.90 21.88 -3.82
N ALA A 388 -2.59 21.56 -5.07
CA ALA A 388 -3.43 20.78 -5.98
C ALA A 388 -3.06 19.28 -6.03
N ALA A 389 -2.27 18.78 -5.08
CA ALA A 389 -1.75 17.40 -5.12
C ALA A 389 -2.83 16.31 -5.17
N PHE A 390 -4.02 16.57 -4.62
CA PHE A 390 -5.16 15.64 -4.67
C PHE A 390 -5.99 15.74 -5.96
N ALA A 391 -5.86 16.80 -6.76
CA ALA A 391 -6.71 17.02 -7.93
C ALA A 391 -6.71 15.85 -8.94
N PRO A 392 -5.56 15.23 -9.27
CA PRO A 392 -5.54 14.10 -10.21
C PRO A 392 -6.43 12.92 -9.74
N ALA A 393 -6.38 12.57 -8.46
CA ALA A 393 -7.19 11.47 -7.93
C ALA A 393 -8.70 11.76 -8.03
N TYR A 394 -9.12 13.02 -7.80
CA TYR A 394 -10.51 13.42 -7.99
C TYR A 394 -10.94 13.41 -9.46
N GLU A 395 -10.05 13.82 -10.36
CA GLU A 395 -10.32 13.82 -11.81
C GLU A 395 -10.46 12.39 -12.34
N ASP A 396 -9.52 11.50 -11.99
CA ASP A 396 -9.55 10.09 -12.40
C ASP A 396 -10.78 9.36 -11.80
N TYR A 397 -11.15 9.66 -10.54
CA TYR A 397 -12.36 9.13 -9.94
C TYR A 397 -13.64 9.57 -10.70
N ARG A 398 -13.78 10.87 -10.98
CA ARG A 398 -14.94 11.36 -11.75
C ARG A 398 -14.98 10.77 -13.16
N GLN A 399 -13.81 10.59 -13.78
CA GLN A 399 -13.74 10.01 -15.11
C GLN A 399 -14.20 8.54 -15.13
N VAL A 400 -13.75 7.70 -14.19
CA VAL A 400 -14.18 6.28 -14.15
C VAL A 400 -15.67 6.15 -13.87
N VAL A 401 -16.26 7.06 -13.08
CA VAL A 401 -17.71 7.15 -12.87
C VAL A 401 -18.43 7.53 -14.16
N ALA A 402 -17.94 8.56 -14.86
CA ALA A 402 -18.53 9.03 -16.13
C ALA A 402 -18.46 7.96 -17.23
N ASP A 403 -17.41 7.15 -17.24
CA ASP A 403 -17.23 6.05 -18.19
C ASP A 403 -18.07 4.81 -17.84
N GLY A 404 -18.71 4.78 -16.66
CA GLY A 404 -19.49 3.64 -16.17
C GLY A 404 -18.66 2.40 -15.87
N LEU A 405 -17.38 2.59 -15.54
CA LEU A 405 -16.41 1.53 -15.24
C LEU A 405 -16.15 1.36 -13.75
N GLU A 406 -16.79 2.16 -12.90
CA GLU A 406 -16.60 2.09 -11.47
C GLU A 406 -17.08 0.76 -10.89
N GLU A 407 -16.27 0.18 -9.99
CA GLU A 407 -16.62 -1.00 -9.21
C GLU A 407 -16.45 -0.75 -7.71
N PRO A 408 -17.15 -1.51 -6.83
CA PRO A 408 -16.97 -1.40 -5.39
C PRO A 408 -15.52 -1.65 -4.96
N LEU A 409 -15.00 -0.90 -4.00
CA LEU A 409 -13.64 -1.08 -3.45
C LEU A 409 -13.45 -2.45 -2.77
N THR A 410 -14.54 -3.11 -2.37
CA THR A 410 -14.53 -4.48 -1.82
C THR A 410 -14.45 -5.57 -2.90
N THR A 411 -14.43 -5.20 -4.18
CA THR A 411 -14.15 -6.16 -5.26
C THR A 411 -12.75 -6.74 -5.04
N HIS A 412 -12.64 -8.07 -5.06
CA HIS A 412 -11.35 -8.74 -4.93
C HIS A 412 -10.41 -8.31 -6.06
N ALA A 413 -9.14 -8.02 -5.78
CA ALA A 413 -8.17 -7.49 -6.76
C ALA A 413 -8.13 -8.27 -8.09
N ASP A 414 -8.27 -9.61 -8.01
CA ASP A 414 -8.27 -10.49 -9.19
C ASP A 414 -9.58 -10.47 -9.97
N ARG A 415 -10.65 -9.88 -9.45
CA ARG A 415 -12.01 -10.00 -9.97
C ARG A 415 -12.55 -8.73 -10.63
N PHE A 416 -11.80 -7.66 -10.61
CA PHE A 416 -12.16 -6.47 -11.36
C PHE A 416 -12.31 -6.79 -12.85
N ASP A 417 -13.35 -6.25 -13.49
CA ASP A 417 -13.65 -6.49 -14.90
C ASP A 417 -12.62 -5.83 -15.83
N THR A 418 -12.03 -4.71 -15.38
CA THR A 418 -11.01 -3.96 -16.13
C THR A 418 -9.81 -3.59 -15.25
N ASN A 419 -8.64 -3.41 -15.86
CA ASN A 419 -7.47 -2.86 -15.18
C ASN A 419 -7.69 -1.39 -14.79
N THR A 420 -8.46 -0.65 -15.59
CA THR A 420 -8.86 0.74 -15.30
C THR A 420 -9.67 0.81 -14.01
N ALA A 421 -10.70 -0.03 -13.85
CA ALA A 421 -11.50 -0.10 -12.62
C ALA A 421 -10.63 -0.45 -11.39
N TYR A 422 -9.75 -1.44 -11.55
CA TYR A 422 -8.80 -1.82 -10.48
C TYR A 422 -7.89 -0.66 -10.10
N ARG A 423 -7.21 -0.03 -11.07
CA ARG A 423 -6.27 1.06 -10.82
C ARG A 423 -6.98 2.25 -10.17
N THR A 424 -8.03 2.77 -10.82
CA THR A 424 -8.73 3.94 -10.30
C THR A 424 -9.42 3.66 -8.96
N GLY A 425 -9.97 2.46 -8.78
CA GLY A 425 -10.56 2.04 -7.50
C GLY A 425 -9.51 2.00 -6.39
N SER A 426 -8.41 1.28 -6.59
CA SER A 426 -7.40 1.07 -5.56
C SER A 426 -6.64 2.34 -5.24
N TYR A 427 -6.14 3.07 -6.24
CA TYR A 427 -5.30 4.26 -6.07
C TYR A 427 -6.14 5.52 -5.83
N ASP A 428 -6.92 5.93 -6.84
CA ASP A 428 -7.54 7.24 -6.87
C ASP A 428 -8.76 7.32 -5.94
N LYS A 429 -9.74 6.41 -6.09
CA LYS A 429 -10.91 6.36 -5.21
C LYS A 429 -10.53 6.05 -3.76
N GLY A 430 -9.48 5.22 -3.54
CA GLY A 430 -8.93 4.96 -2.21
C GLY A 430 -8.34 6.22 -1.56
N ALA A 431 -7.64 7.07 -2.30
CA ALA A 431 -7.15 8.36 -1.81
C ALA A 431 -8.29 9.36 -1.59
N VAL A 432 -9.26 9.41 -2.51
CA VAL A 432 -10.48 10.24 -2.38
C VAL A 432 -11.26 9.83 -1.15
N PHE A 433 -11.34 8.53 -0.80
CA PHE A 433 -11.96 8.07 0.46
C PHE A 433 -11.36 8.79 1.68
N LEU A 434 -10.04 8.91 1.80
CA LEU A 434 -9.41 9.61 2.93
C LEU A 434 -9.61 11.14 2.88
N SER A 435 -9.58 11.72 1.69
CA SER A 435 -9.87 13.15 1.51
C SER A 435 -11.33 13.50 1.85
N GLN A 436 -12.27 12.62 1.47
CA GLN A 436 -13.68 12.77 1.85
C GLN A 436 -13.88 12.55 3.35
N LEU A 437 -13.14 11.61 3.95
CA LEU A 437 -13.15 11.45 5.39
C LEU A 437 -12.72 12.75 6.09
N ALA A 438 -11.70 13.45 5.54
CA ALA A 438 -11.29 14.77 6.06
C ALA A 438 -12.38 15.84 5.92
N TYR A 439 -13.19 15.79 4.87
CA TYR A 439 -14.38 16.62 4.76
C TYR A 439 -15.42 16.32 5.84
N VAL A 440 -15.64 15.02 6.17
CA VAL A 440 -16.66 14.56 7.12
C VAL A 440 -16.28 14.78 8.58
N ILE A 441 -15.03 14.47 8.96
CA ILE A 441 -14.59 14.49 10.38
C ILE A 441 -13.56 15.58 10.70
N GLY A 442 -13.12 16.33 9.69
CA GLY A 442 -12.03 17.31 9.79
C GLY A 442 -10.64 16.73 9.54
N PRO A 443 -9.72 17.49 8.92
CA PRO A 443 -8.40 17.01 8.52
C PRO A 443 -7.53 16.58 9.72
N GLU A 444 -7.60 17.28 10.84
CA GLU A 444 -6.84 16.93 12.05
C GLU A 444 -7.29 15.57 12.62
N ALA A 445 -8.59 15.26 12.55
CA ALA A 445 -9.12 13.99 13.01
C ALA A 445 -8.65 12.83 12.11
N VAL A 446 -8.49 13.04 10.79
CA VAL A 446 -7.93 12.03 9.88
C VAL A 446 -6.48 11.74 10.24
N ILE A 447 -5.63 12.76 10.39
CA ILE A 447 -4.21 12.56 10.78
C ILE A 447 -4.11 11.88 12.15
N LYS A 448 -4.95 12.28 13.10
CA LYS A 448 -5.03 11.60 14.40
C LYS A 448 -5.44 10.14 14.24
N SER A 449 -6.37 9.84 13.34
CA SER A 449 -6.81 8.47 13.04
C SER A 449 -5.69 7.63 12.47
N LEU A 450 -4.93 8.13 11.49
CA LEU A 450 -3.79 7.42 10.91
C LEU A 450 -2.71 7.12 11.96
N ARG A 451 -2.39 8.06 12.83
CA ARG A 451 -1.45 7.86 13.96
C ARG A 451 -1.91 6.81 14.96
N LEU A 452 -3.19 6.85 15.33
CA LEU A 452 -3.77 5.88 16.25
C LEU A 452 -3.83 4.49 15.60
N PHE A 453 -4.15 4.43 14.31
CA PHE A 453 -4.21 3.19 13.55
C PHE A 453 -2.83 2.53 13.48
N TYR A 454 -1.79 3.29 13.13
CA TYR A 454 -0.41 2.82 13.23
C TYR A 454 -0.06 2.33 14.65
N LYS A 455 -0.36 3.12 15.66
CA LYS A 455 -0.04 2.77 17.06
C LYS A 455 -0.72 1.50 17.55
N GLU A 456 -1.98 1.27 17.17
CA GLU A 456 -2.78 0.14 17.65
C GLU A 456 -2.56 -1.14 16.82
N PHE A 457 -2.21 -1.01 15.53
CA PHE A 457 -2.20 -2.12 14.58
C PHE A 457 -0.86 -2.38 13.88
N ALA A 458 0.22 -1.68 14.23
CA ALA A 458 1.54 -1.97 13.67
C ALA A 458 1.90 -3.45 13.83
N PHE A 459 2.43 -4.07 12.77
CA PHE A 459 2.82 -5.47 12.69
C PHE A 459 1.65 -6.47 12.81
N THR A 460 0.47 -6.06 12.37
CA THR A 460 -0.72 -6.92 12.29
C THR A 460 -1.31 -6.90 10.87
N HIS A 461 -2.41 -7.64 10.66
CA HIS A 461 -3.23 -7.60 9.45
C HIS A 461 -4.57 -6.90 9.74
N PRO A 462 -4.62 -5.55 9.73
CA PRO A 462 -5.84 -4.82 10.03
C PRO A 462 -6.81 -4.82 8.85
N THR A 463 -8.07 -4.52 9.14
CA THR A 463 -9.18 -4.50 8.19
C THR A 463 -9.77 -3.10 8.05
N PRO A 464 -10.60 -2.83 7.02
CA PRO A 464 -11.34 -1.56 6.89
C PRO A 464 -12.18 -1.21 8.13
N ASN A 465 -12.76 -2.21 8.79
CA ASN A 465 -13.52 -1.99 10.02
C ASN A 465 -12.64 -1.53 11.18
N ASP A 466 -11.37 -1.94 11.22
CA ASP A 466 -10.43 -1.50 12.24
C ASP A 466 -10.11 -0.02 12.07
N PHE A 467 -9.83 0.40 10.83
CA PHE A 467 -9.60 1.81 10.51
C PHE A 467 -10.83 2.67 10.81
N LYS A 468 -12.04 2.23 10.38
CA LYS A 468 -13.28 2.92 10.68
C LYS A 468 -13.45 3.16 12.18
N ARG A 469 -13.28 2.11 13.00
CA ARG A 469 -13.40 2.22 14.46
C ARG A 469 -12.39 3.18 15.08
N ILE A 470 -11.19 3.25 14.54
CA ILE A 470 -10.18 4.24 14.97
C ILE A 470 -10.62 5.65 14.59
N ALA A 471 -11.15 5.86 13.39
CA ALA A 471 -11.65 7.16 12.95
C ALA A 471 -12.86 7.62 13.79
N GLU A 472 -13.77 6.71 14.14
CA GLU A 472 -14.88 6.97 15.07
C GLU A 472 -14.38 7.39 16.45
N LYS A 473 -13.37 6.71 17.01
CA LYS A 473 -12.75 7.08 18.30
C LYS A 473 -12.03 8.44 18.23
N ALA A 474 -11.41 8.76 17.10
CA ALA A 474 -10.66 10.00 16.94
C ALA A 474 -11.56 11.23 16.82
N SER A 475 -12.71 11.08 16.14
CA SER A 475 -13.64 12.16 15.80
C SER A 475 -14.86 12.25 16.73
N GLY A 476 -15.31 11.13 17.30
CA GLY A 476 -16.60 11.04 18.00
C GLY A 476 -17.79 10.86 17.06
N ILE A 477 -17.57 10.71 15.76
CA ILE A 477 -18.61 10.61 14.71
C ILE A 477 -18.75 9.14 14.29
N GLN A 478 -20.01 8.67 14.09
CA GLN A 478 -20.29 7.33 13.58
C GLN A 478 -20.07 7.27 12.07
N LEU A 479 -19.34 6.26 11.58
CA LEU A 479 -18.87 6.16 10.19
C LEU A 479 -19.25 4.86 9.47
N GLU A 480 -20.16 4.06 10.01
CA GLU A 480 -20.60 2.82 9.35
C GLU A 480 -21.23 3.10 7.98
N TRP A 481 -22.09 4.13 7.88
CA TRP A 481 -22.70 4.58 6.64
C TRP A 481 -21.63 4.97 5.61
N TYR A 482 -20.60 5.70 6.05
CA TYR A 482 -19.50 6.19 5.22
C TYR A 482 -18.70 5.04 4.63
N LEU A 483 -18.21 4.11 5.49
CA LEU A 483 -17.47 2.94 5.03
C LEU A 483 -18.30 2.11 4.06
N ASN A 484 -19.58 1.89 4.36
CA ASN A 484 -20.46 1.08 3.53
C ASN A 484 -20.65 1.68 2.13
N ASP A 485 -21.02 2.97 2.05
CA ASP A 485 -21.28 3.62 0.77
C ASP A 485 -20.03 3.71 -0.09
N TRP A 486 -18.88 4.11 0.47
CA TRP A 486 -17.63 4.24 -0.27
C TRP A 486 -17.04 2.91 -0.74
N THR A 487 -17.18 1.84 0.05
CA THR A 487 -16.41 0.62 -0.22
C THR A 487 -17.24 -0.51 -0.83
N ARG A 488 -18.55 -0.57 -0.55
CA ARG A 488 -19.42 -1.69 -0.95
C ARG A 488 -20.38 -1.34 -2.07
N THR A 489 -20.43 -0.07 -2.47
CA THR A 489 -21.34 0.41 -3.51
C THR A 489 -20.59 1.24 -4.55
N THR A 490 -21.28 1.53 -5.66
CA THR A 490 -20.91 2.53 -6.65
C THR A 490 -21.82 3.75 -6.56
N ASN A 491 -22.38 4.02 -5.36
CA ASN A 491 -23.11 5.24 -5.11
C ASN A 491 -22.16 6.44 -5.24
N VAL A 492 -22.68 7.53 -5.78
CA VAL A 492 -21.92 8.76 -6.00
C VAL A 492 -22.49 9.89 -5.16
N ILE A 493 -21.64 10.89 -4.88
CA ILE A 493 -22.03 12.16 -4.30
C ILE A 493 -22.48 13.05 -5.45
N ASP A 494 -23.70 13.59 -5.38
CA ASP A 494 -24.27 14.60 -6.27
C ASP A 494 -25.33 15.37 -5.50
N TYR A 495 -25.06 16.63 -5.22
CA TYR A 495 -25.95 17.55 -4.52
C TYR A 495 -26.21 18.79 -5.36
N ASN A 496 -27.41 19.35 -5.25
CA ASN A 496 -27.90 20.43 -6.10
C ASN A 496 -28.53 21.53 -5.25
N ILE A 497 -28.26 22.79 -5.56
CA ILE A 497 -29.06 23.93 -5.10
C ILE A 497 -30.30 24.03 -5.99
N LYS A 498 -31.37 23.33 -5.60
CA LYS A 498 -32.58 23.19 -6.40
C LYS A 498 -33.35 24.48 -6.61
N SER A 499 -33.44 25.32 -5.58
CA SER A 499 -34.08 26.64 -5.68
C SER A 499 -33.66 27.57 -4.57
N VAL A 500 -33.66 28.87 -4.88
CA VAL A 500 -33.42 29.96 -3.92
C VAL A 500 -34.55 30.96 -4.08
N THR A 501 -35.26 31.24 -2.98
CA THR A 501 -36.47 32.04 -2.99
C THR A 501 -36.44 33.11 -1.90
N ASN A 502 -36.79 34.34 -2.25
CA ASN A 502 -36.96 35.45 -1.29
C ASN A 502 -38.20 35.23 -0.42
N LYS A 503 -38.02 35.27 0.90
CA LYS A 503 -39.10 35.20 1.91
C LYS A 503 -39.17 36.48 2.76
N GLY A 504 -38.92 37.61 2.16
CA GLY A 504 -38.89 38.90 2.84
C GLY A 504 -37.55 39.15 3.56
N ALA A 505 -37.52 39.09 4.88
CA ALA A 505 -36.30 39.22 5.67
C ALA A 505 -35.39 37.98 5.65
N GLN A 506 -35.86 36.87 5.05
CA GLN A 506 -35.14 35.60 4.98
C GLN A 506 -35.04 35.13 3.55
N THR A 507 -34.10 34.24 3.30
CA THR A 507 -33.93 33.51 2.05
C THR A 507 -34.14 32.02 2.27
N GLU A 508 -35.08 31.44 1.53
CA GLU A 508 -35.28 29.99 1.51
C GLU A 508 -34.39 29.36 0.47
N VAL A 509 -33.60 28.38 0.91
CA VAL A 509 -32.72 27.56 0.03
C VAL A 509 -33.21 26.13 0.11
N VAL A 510 -33.49 25.53 -1.05
CA VAL A 510 -33.85 24.13 -1.18
C VAL A 510 -32.67 23.37 -1.77
N LEU A 511 -32.14 22.45 -0.99
CA LEU A 511 -31.08 21.54 -1.42
C LEU A 511 -31.66 20.18 -1.81
N GLU A 512 -31.09 19.53 -2.79
CA GLU A 512 -31.49 18.21 -3.27
C GLU A 512 -30.27 17.28 -3.32
N ARG A 513 -30.41 16.09 -2.77
CA ARG A 513 -29.46 15.00 -2.98
C ARG A 513 -29.91 14.23 -4.22
N VAL A 514 -29.13 14.32 -5.30
CA VAL A 514 -29.36 13.64 -6.59
C VAL A 514 -28.68 12.26 -6.57
N GLY A 515 -27.46 12.20 -6.02
CA GLY A 515 -26.69 10.97 -5.89
C GLY A 515 -27.19 10.03 -4.79
N GLY A 516 -26.75 8.78 -4.86
CA GLY A 516 -27.11 7.74 -3.88
C GLY A 516 -26.40 7.87 -2.53
N MET A 517 -25.23 8.53 -2.49
CA MET A 517 -24.42 8.67 -1.29
C MET A 517 -24.85 9.89 -0.47
N GLY A 518 -25.17 9.67 0.81
CA GLY A 518 -25.45 10.75 1.75
C GLY A 518 -24.15 11.36 2.29
N MET A 519 -24.11 12.70 2.39
CA MET A 519 -22.97 13.45 2.98
C MET A 519 -23.49 14.58 3.88
N PRO A 520 -22.75 14.99 4.91
CA PRO A 520 -23.00 16.28 5.54
C PRO A 520 -22.71 17.40 4.54
N ILE A 521 -23.37 18.53 4.65
CA ILE A 521 -23.24 19.62 3.70
C ILE A 521 -22.74 20.89 4.38
N ASP A 522 -21.70 21.50 3.82
CA ASP A 522 -21.29 22.86 4.09
C ASP A 522 -21.89 23.76 3.01
N LEU A 523 -22.92 24.53 3.35
CA LEU A 523 -23.46 25.55 2.45
C LEU A 523 -22.78 26.90 2.75
N GLY A 524 -21.85 27.28 1.90
CA GLY A 524 -21.22 28.59 1.96
C GLY A 524 -22.13 29.70 1.45
N VAL A 525 -22.18 30.81 2.19
CA VAL A 525 -22.90 32.03 1.83
C VAL A 525 -21.89 33.15 1.70
N LEU A 526 -21.82 33.79 0.54
CA LEU A 526 -21.09 35.02 0.32
C LEU A 526 -22.08 36.18 0.24
N TYR A 527 -21.98 37.12 1.16
CA TYR A 527 -22.81 38.32 1.16
C TYR A 527 -22.21 39.41 0.26
N LYS A 528 -23.06 40.34 -0.23
CA LYS A 528 -22.59 41.48 -1.09
C LYS A 528 -21.65 42.44 -0.38
N ASN A 529 -21.67 42.48 0.96
CA ASN A 529 -20.72 43.26 1.76
C ASN A 529 -19.33 42.57 1.90
N GLY A 530 -19.16 41.35 1.35
CA GLY A 530 -17.93 40.57 1.41
C GLY A 530 -17.82 39.63 2.62
N GLU A 531 -18.78 39.67 3.54
CA GLU A 531 -18.84 38.70 4.65
C GLU A 531 -19.14 37.30 4.13
N GLN A 532 -18.66 36.29 4.87
CA GLN A 532 -18.88 34.88 4.58
C GLN A 532 -19.48 34.18 5.80
N ALA A 533 -20.41 33.27 5.54
CA ALA A 533 -20.95 32.36 6.52
C ALA A 533 -20.99 30.94 5.96
N VAL A 534 -21.00 29.94 6.83
CA VAL A 534 -21.25 28.55 6.47
C VAL A 534 -22.37 28.00 7.32
N HIS A 535 -23.39 27.46 6.67
CA HIS A 535 -24.42 26.66 7.27
C HIS A 535 -24.05 25.20 7.13
N TYR A 536 -23.62 24.59 8.23
CA TYR A 536 -23.25 23.18 8.30
C TYR A 536 -24.49 22.34 8.61
N ILE A 537 -24.82 21.43 7.72
CA ILE A 537 -25.95 20.53 7.82
C ILE A 537 -25.42 19.12 8.07
N PRO A 538 -25.44 18.61 9.31
CA PRO A 538 -24.99 17.27 9.62
C PRO A 538 -25.88 16.22 8.94
N LEU A 539 -25.31 15.04 8.63
CA LEU A 539 -26.13 13.88 8.27
C LEU A 539 -26.57 13.17 9.55
N GLN A 540 -27.86 12.90 9.71
CA GLN A 540 -28.42 12.30 10.91
C GLN A 540 -27.70 11.03 11.40
N MET A 541 -27.17 10.22 10.47
CA MET A 541 -26.45 8.98 10.78
C MET A 541 -25.08 9.19 11.43
N MET A 542 -24.57 10.41 11.44
CA MET A 542 -23.26 10.73 12.03
C MET A 542 -23.28 10.72 13.57
N PHE A 543 -24.40 11.03 14.18
CA PHE A 543 -24.54 11.19 15.64
C PHE A 543 -23.43 12.05 16.25
N GLY A 544 -22.99 13.08 15.52
CA GLY A 544 -21.93 13.99 15.89
C GLY A 544 -21.71 15.05 14.81
N GLU A 545 -20.85 16.00 15.11
CA GLU A 545 -20.57 17.16 14.25
C GLU A 545 -19.07 17.34 14.08
N LYS A 546 -18.66 17.78 12.89
CA LYS A 546 -17.26 18.18 12.69
C LYS A 546 -17.00 19.58 13.29
N PRO A 547 -15.74 19.88 13.64
CA PRO A 547 -15.38 21.24 14.08
C PRO A 547 -15.57 22.24 12.93
N PRO A 548 -15.80 23.54 13.25
CA PRO A 548 -15.86 24.61 12.26
C PRO A 548 -14.61 24.65 11.35
N LEU A 549 -14.82 25.02 10.10
CA LEU A 549 -13.71 25.22 9.15
C LEU A 549 -12.77 26.36 9.61
N ALA A 550 -11.48 26.15 9.47
CA ALA A 550 -10.48 27.16 9.83
C ALA A 550 -10.70 28.46 9.04
N GLY A 551 -10.68 29.61 9.73
CA GLY A 551 -10.86 30.92 9.11
C GLY A 551 -12.31 31.35 8.86
N ILE A 552 -13.31 30.50 9.15
CA ILE A 552 -14.74 30.86 9.08
C ILE A 552 -15.21 31.33 10.46
N SER A 553 -15.58 32.59 10.58
CA SER A 553 -16.08 33.20 11.82
C SER A 553 -17.57 32.97 12.03
N ASN A 554 -18.36 32.89 10.95
CA ASN A 554 -19.78 32.71 10.97
C ASN A 554 -20.12 31.26 10.58
N TRP A 555 -20.14 30.37 11.56
CA TRP A 555 -20.47 28.95 11.43
C TRP A 555 -21.76 28.64 12.15
N ALA A 556 -22.79 28.24 11.42
CA ALA A 556 -24.06 27.83 11.95
C ALA A 556 -24.26 26.33 11.76
N VAL A 557 -24.65 25.61 12.82
CA VAL A 557 -25.04 24.21 12.72
C VAL A 557 -26.53 24.13 12.58
N GLU A 558 -26.98 23.48 11.52
CA GLU A 558 -28.39 23.34 11.17
C GLU A 558 -28.98 22.02 11.70
N GLU A 559 -30.29 21.81 11.53
CA GLU A 559 -30.91 20.53 11.82
C GLU A 559 -30.34 19.41 10.94
N ASP A 560 -30.18 18.21 11.49
CA ASP A 560 -29.65 17.06 10.79
C ASP A 560 -30.47 16.70 9.55
N TRP A 561 -29.79 16.43 8.44
CA TRP A 561 -30.44 15.92 7.24
C TRP A 561 -30.67 14.41 7.36
N ALA A 562 -31.95 14.01 7.41
CA ALA A 562 -32.31 12.59 7.44
C ALA A 562 -32.01 11.92 6.10
N TRP A 563 -31.26 10.81 6.12
CA TRP A 563 -30.81 10.08 4.94
C TRP A 563 -31.93 9.73 3.94
N ALA A 564 -33.09 9.34 4.45
CA ALA A 564 -34.22 8.95 3.59
C ALA A 564 -34.91 10.12 2.85
N ARG A 565 -34.58 11.37 3.19
CA ARG A 565 -35.16 12.55 2.55
C ARG A 565 -34.24 13.07 1.45
N PRO A 566 -34.67 13.12 0.18
CA PRO A 566 -33.84 13.67 -0.90
C PRO A 566 -33.76 15.19 -0.90
N ILE A 567 -34.63 15.88 -0.14
CA ILE A 567 -34.74 17.34 -0.12
C ILE A 567 -34.51 17.83 1.30
N TYR A 568 -33.78 18.93 1.40
CA TYR A 568 -33.58 19.72 2.61
C TYR A 568 -33.94 21.19 2.35
N THR A 569 -34.62 21.84 3.28
CA THR A 569 -34.98 23.26 3.16
C THR A 569 -34.37 24.03 4.32
N LEU A 570 -33.58 25.03 3.99
CA LEU A 570 -32.92 25.95 4.91
C LEU A 570 -33.50 27.35 4.78
N LEU A 571 -33.67 28.04 5.91
CA LEU A 571 -33.98 29.46 5.96
C LEU A 571 -32.75 30.24 6.45
N ILE A 572 -32.16 31.06 5.60
CA ILE A 572 -31.07 31.95 5.96
C ILE A 572 -31.64 33.26 6.46
N ASP A 573 -31.21 33.75 7.63
CA ASP A 573 -31.66 35.02 8.24
C ASP A 573 -31.03 36.25 7.56
N ALA A 574 -31.21 36.31 6.25
CA ALA A 574 -30.81 37.44 5.41
C ALA A 574 -31.72 37.53 4.18
N PRO A 575 -32.10 38.72 3.72
CA PRO A 575 -32.86 38.88 2.49
C PRO A 575 -31.98 38.49 1.28
N LEU A 576 -32.61 37.90 0.26
CA LEU A 576 -31.90 37.44 -0.94
C LEU A 576 -31.05 38.54 -1.60
N GLU A 577 -31.49 39.79 -1.53
CA GLU A 577 -30.80 40.94 -2.09
C GLU A 577 -29.41 41.22 -1.46
N GLU A 578 -29.16 40.72 -0.24
CA GLU A 578 -27.89 40.83 0.46
C GLU A 578 -26.93 39.66 0.12
N ILE A 579 -27.44 38.55 -0.43
CA ILE A 579 -26.64 37.38 -0.79
C ILE A 579 -26.09 37.56 -2.22
N SER A 580 -24.80 37.39 -2.38
CA SER A 580 -24.10 37.40 -3.67
C SER A 580 -24.05 35.98 -4.28
N GLN A 581 -23.65 34.99 -3.48
CA GLN A 581 -23.47 33.60 -3.93
C GLN A 581 -23.83 32.62 -2.82
N LEU A 582 -24.38 31.49 -3.24
CA LEU A 582 -24.47 30.27 -2.40
C LEU A 582 -23.66 29.18 -3.08
N ARG A 583 -22.93 28.39 -2.28
CA ARG A 583 -22.12 27.30 -2.79
C ARG A 583 -22.14 26.10 -1.84
N ILE A 584 -22.51 24.95 -2.34
CA ILE A 584 -22.28 23.65 -1.67
C ILE A 584 -20.78 23.39 -1.67
N ASP A 585 -20.22 22.99 -0.53
CA ASP A 585 -18.79 22.79 -0.31
C ASP A 585 -17.90 23.96 -0.78
N PRO A 586 -17.77 25.02 0.02
CA PRO A 586 -16.88 26.14 -0.31
C PRO A 586 -15.40 25.75 -0.28
N THR A 587 -15.05 24.57 0.25
CA THR A 587 -13.66 24.09 0.34
C THR A 587 -13.20 23.39 -0.93
N GLY A 588 -14.12 22.88 -1.76
CA GLY A 588 -13.83 22.08 -2.95
C GLY A 588 -13.30 20.66 -2.64
N LEU A 589 -13.48 20.20 -1.41
CA LEU A 589 -13.04 18.86 -0.98
C LEU A 589 -14.07 17.76 -1.27
N MET A 590 -15.35 18.09 -1.41
CA MET A 590 -16.38 17.10 -1.68
C MET A 590 -16.24 16.52 -3.09
N ALA A 591 -16.24 15.19 -3.20
CA ALA A 591 -16.12 14.47 -4.47
C ALA A 591 -17.46 14.39 -5.22
N ASP A 592 -18.15 15.52 -5.29
CA ASP A 592 -19.37 15.65 -6.09
C ASP A 592 -19.03 15.46 -7.58
N ILE A 593 -19.87 14.68 -8.25
CA ILE A 593 -19.65 14.33 -9.67
C ILE A 593 -20.16 15.39 -10.64
N ASP A 594 -21.07 16.27 -10.21
CA ASP A 594 -21.59 17.41 -11.00
C ASP A 594 -21.43 18.74 -10.26
N LEU A 595 -20.26 19.34 -10.37
CA LEU A 595 -19.97 20.64 -9.74
C LEU A 595 -20.77 21.81 -10.34
N SER A 596 -21.44 21.63 -11.47
CA SER A 596 -22.17 22.70 -12.16
C SER A 596 -23.46 23.08 -11.47
N ASN A 597 -24.03 22.17 -10.65
CA ASN A 597 -25.29 22.35 -9.93
C ASN A 597 -25.11 22.80 -8.47
N ASN A 598 -23.84 22.95 -8.01
CA ASN A 598 -23.46 23.28 -6.63
C ASN A 598 -23.42 24.78 -6.33
N VAL A 599 -23.63 25.63 -7.31
CA VAL A 599 -23.46 27.09 -7.15
C VAL A 599 -24.70 27.83 -7.61
N PHE A 600 -25.14 28.77 -6.78
CA PHE A 600 -26.14 29.78 -7.13
C PHE A 600 -25.49 31.15 -7.11
N GLU A 601 -25.56 31.89 -8.24
CA GLU A 601 -25.10 33.27 -8.38
C GLU A 601 -26.31 34.21 -8.40
N ASN A 602 -26.33 35.17 -7.47
CA ASN A 602 -27.36 36.21 -7.46
C ASN A 602 -26.92 37.37 -8.37
N THR A 603 -27.37 37.36 -9.59
CA THR A 603 -27.06 38.37 -10.62
C THR A 603 -27.95 39.61 -10.58
N LYS A 604 -28.86 39.72 -9.58
CA LYS A 604 -29.83 40.84 -9.45
C LYS A 604 -29.35 41.92 -8.50
#